data_c6da2ce8a0f53b6476cab0cd4869f67b
#
_entry.id   c6da2ce8a0f53b6476cab0cd4869f67b
#
_cell.length_a   1.000
_cell.length_b   1.000
_cell.length_c   1.000
_cell.angle_alpha   90.00
_cell.angle_beta   90.00
_cell.angle_gamma   90.00
#
_symmetry.space_group_name_H-M   'P 1'
#
loop_
_entity.id
_entity.type
_entity.pdbx_description
1 polymer ?
#
loop_
_entity_poly.entity_id
_entity_poly.type
_entity_poly.pdbx_seq_one_letter_code
_entity_poly.pdbx_strand_id
1 'polypeptide(L)'
;MRRLRLSDLASRITLISIAIAVGATVIVYVYAVAIGGSASGDDAVKLQILTGGLIAVAIATAVGLYYTRSSASSIQRLQEAARKVADGNFETTIPVASVGQLGDLARTFNEMQRRLAELDSARKQFIANASHELRTPIFSLGGFVELLEDEDPSPEERAEFVRTMRQQIERLTKLTTDLLDLSQLDAGAVVMRASTVDLSALAREVTREFGPRADLRGSRLQLRTPDEAVIALGDPDRVRQVIRILLDNALTHTPEGTDVTVTTYSANGRAELTVSDAGAGIPQRVQKRIFERFYTADTAGGSGLGLAIASELAQRMNGEIRISSSRRFTAFTLDLPPGPSATAPPRPSRAPSRVTA
;
A
#
# COMPACT_ATOMS: atom_id res chain seq x y z
N MET A 1 20.64 18.89 -23.97
CA MET A 1 19.17 18.97 -24.08
C MET A 1 18.71 20.42 -23.99
N ARG A 2 18.16 20.97 -25.10
CA ARG A 2 17.74 22.39 -25.22
C ARG A 2 16.68 22.69 -24.19
N ARG A 3 16.96 23.60 -23.27
CA ARG A 3 15.95 24.28 -22.44
C ARG A 3 15.04 25.04 -23.42
N LEU A 4 13.91 24.45 -23.80
CA LEU A 4 12.79 25.21 -24.36
C LEU A 4 12.38 26.21 -23.28
N ARG A 5 12.76 27.46 -23.48
CA ARG A 5 12.39 28.52 -22.55
C ARG A 5 10.89 28.63 -22.62
N LEU A 6 10.20 28.27 -21.55
CA LEU A 6 8.73 28.49 -21.39
C LEU A 6 8.37 29.96 -21.67
N SER A 7 9.31 30.89 -21.48
CA SER A 7 9.23 32.27 -21.91
C SER A 7 9.00 32.42 -23.42
N ASP A 8 9.52 31.53 -24.27
CA ASP A 8 9.34 31.60 -25.72
C ASP A 8 7.94 31.17 -26.16
N LEU A 9 7.32 30.21 -25.52
CA LEU A 9 5.97 29.78 -25.82
C LEU A 9 4.93 30.85 -25.38
N ALA A 10 5.15 31.39 -24.18
CA ALA A 10 4.34 32.45 -23.62
C ALA A 10 4.39 33.74 -24.50
N SER A 11 5.61 34.13 -24.90
CA SER A 11 5.80 35.28 -25.79
C SER A 11 5.18 35.06 -27.18
N ARG A 12 5.24 33.84 -27.72
CA ARG A 12 4.60 33.49 -29.01
C ARG A 12 3.10 33.54 -28.93
N ILE A 13 2.47 33.03 -27.88
CA ILE A 13 0.99 33.11 -27.70
C ILE A 13 0.56 34.57 -27.55
N THR A 14 1.26 35.37 -26.81
CA THR A 14 0.98 36.80 -26.64
C THR A 14 1.15 37.53 -27.96
N LEU A 15 2.22 37.27 -28.72
CA LEU A 15 2.45 37.85 -30.06
C LEU A 15 1.35 37.47 -31.05
N ILE A 16 0.92 36.20 -31.06
CA ILE A 16 -0.18 35.74 -31.94
C ILE A 16 -1.50 36.42 -31.55
N SER A 17 -1.81 36.56 -30.27
CA SER A 17 -3.03 37.24 -29.81
C SER A 17 -3.02 38.73 -30.17
N ILE A 18 -1.89 39.39 -30.04
CA ILE A 18 -1.71 40.79 -30.46
C ILE A 18 -1.88 40.92 -32.01
N ALA A 19 -1.25 40.03 -32.78
CA ALA A 19 -1.33 40.03 -34.23
C ALA A 19 -2.78 39.80 -34.71
N ILE A 20 -3.53 38.92 -34.08
CA ILE A 20 -4.96 38.69 -34.40
C ILE A 20 -5.80 39.94 -34.07
N ALA A 21 -5.59 40.58 -32.92
CA ALA A 21 -6.33 41.74 -32.49
C ALA A 21 -6.02 42.96 -33.41
N VAL A 22 -4.76 43.16 -33.77
CA VAL A 22 -4.36 44.21 -34.73
C VAL A 22 -4.92 43.93 -36.10
N GLY A 23 -4.86 42.70 -36.61
CA GLY A 23 -5.41 42.27 -37.87
C GLY A 23 -6.93 42.53 -37.97
N ALA A 24 -7.67 42.16 -36.93
CA ALA A 24 -9.11 42.39 -36.83
C ALA A 24 -9.44 43.89 -36.84
N THR A 25 -8.67 44.73 -36.14
CA THR A 25 -8.86 46.19 -36.12
C THR A 25 -8.59 46.81 -37.50
N VAL A 26 -7.52 46.36 -38.17
CA VAL A 26 -7.20 46.81 -39.53
C VAL A 26 -8.29 46.42 -40.53
N ILE A 27 -8.81 45.20 -40.47
CA ILE A 27 -9.90 44.74 -41.35
C ILE A 27 -11.16 45.57 -41.13
N VAL A 28 -11.55 45.82 -39.86
CA VAL A 28 -12.74 46.64 -39.56
C VAL A 28 -12.55 48.09 -40.05
N TYR A 29 -11.33 48.65 -39.87
CA TYR A 29 -11.02 49.99 -40.37
C TYR A 29 -11.09 50.08 -41.90
N VAL A 30 -10.45 49.14 -42.62
CA VAL A 30 -10.48 49.10 -44.10
C VAL A 30 -11.91 48.92 -44.61
N TYR A 31 -12.70 48.08 -44.00
CA TYR A 31 -14.10 47.87 -44.33
C TYR A 31 -14.94 49.16 -44.13
N ALA A 32 -14.72 49.86 -42.99
CA ALA A 32 -15.41 51.11 -42.72
C ALA A 32 -15.03 52.24 -43.71
N VAL A 33 -13.77 52.33 -44.15
CA VAL A 33 -13.29 53.27 -45.14
C VAL A 33 -13.81 52.92 -46.54
N ALA A 34 -13.87 51.62 -46.87
CA ALA A 34 -14.32 51.17 -48.21
C ALA A 34 -15.84 51.38 -48.43
N ILE A 35 -16.64 51.22 -47.35
CA ILE A 35 -18.11 51.43 -47.43
C ILE A 35 -18.51 52.93 -47.24
N GLY A 36 -17.74 53.67 -46.44
CA GLY A 36 -18.00 55.06 -46.05
C GLY A 36 -17.54 56.13 -47.04
N GLY A 37 -17.15 55.77 -48.26
CA GLY A 37 -16.55 56.66 -49.20
C GLY A 37 -17.55 57.62 -49.90
N SER A 38 -18.19 58.57 -49.21
CA SER A 38 -18.70 59.81 -49.81
C SER A 38 -19.63 60.69 -48.93
N ALA A 39 -19.41 60.82 -47.61
CA ALA A 39 -20.19 61.79 -46.83
C ALA A 39 -19.33 62.49 -45.78
N SER A 40 -19.40 63.81 -45.73
CA SER A 40 -18.61 64.70 -44.83
C SER A 40 -18.91 64.63 -43.30
N GLY A 41 -19.41 63.50 -42.84
CA GLY A 41 -19.62 63.23 -41.40
C GLY A 41 -18.72 62.14 -40.83
N ASP A 42 -17.76 61.66 -41.60
CA ASP A 42 -17.13 60.34 -41.45
C ASP A 42 -15.86 60.27 -40.50
N ASP A 43 -15.30 61.47 -40.19
CA ASP A 43 -14.05 61.45 -39.35
C ASP A 43 -14.32 61.14 -37.93
N ALA A 44 -15.48 61.42 -37.37
CA ALA A 44 -15.87 61.04 -36.00
C ALA A 44 -16.09 59.52 -35.89
N VAL A 45 -16.66 58.87 -36.90
CA VAL A 45 -16.89 57.44 -36.96
C VAL A 45 -15.55 56.70 -37.12
N LYS A 46 -14.66 57.20 -37.98
CA LYS A 46 -13.30 56.64 -38.14
C LYS A 46 -12.49 56.73 -36.83
N LEU A 47 -12.58 57.87 -36.13
CA LEU A 47 -11.92 58.05 -34.84
C LEU A 47 -12.50 57.11 -33.78
N GLN A 48 -13.81 56.89 -33.72
CA GLN A 48 -14.45 55.94 -32.80
C GLN A 48 -14.02 54.49 -33.11
N ILE A 49 -13.91 54.07 -34.35
CA ILE A 49 -13.43 52.73 -34.73
C ILE A 49 -11.96 52.55 -34.34
N LEU A 50 -11.12 53.53 -34.59
CA LEU A 50 -9.71 53.48 -34.23
C LEU A 50 -9.51 53.44 -32.69
N THR A 51 -10.22 54.29 -31.96
CA THR A 51 -10.10 54.29 -30.46
C THR A 51 -10.68 53.03 -29.86
N GLY A 52 -11.82 52.50 -30.34
CA GLY A 52 -12.39 51.23 -29.91
C GLY A 52 -11.46 50.05 -30.20
N GLY A 53 -10.84 50.02 -31.39
CA GLY A 53 -9.85 49.01 -31.75
C GLY A 53 -8.61 49.04 -30.89
N LEU A 54 -8.11 50.24 -30.58
CA LEU A 54 -6.91 50.41 -29.72
C LEU A 54 -7.18 49.94 -28.28
N ILE A 55 -8.39 50.24 -27.76
CA ILE A 55 -8.81 49.73 -26.42
C ILE A 55 -8.95 48.22 -26.44
N ALA A 56 -9.53 47.61 -27.48
CA ALA A 56 -9.68 46.19 -27.60
C ALA A 56 -8.31 45.45 -27.63
N VAL A 57 -7.34 45.99 -28.39
CA VAL A 57 -5.96 45.47 -28.45
C VAL A 57 -5.29 45.59 -27.09
N ALA A 58 -5.44 46.73 -26.40
CA ALA A 58 -4.87 46.91 -25.05
C ALA A 58 -5.43 45.92 -24.04
N ILE A 59 -6.76 45.70 -24.05
CA ILE A 59 -7.42 44.71 -23.16
C ILE A 59 -6.96 43.29 -23.49
N ALA A 60 -6.95 42.90 -24.78
CA ALA A 60 -6.50 41.59 -25.22
C ALA A 60 -5.05 41.30 -24.81
N THR A 61 -4.18 42.32 -24.95
CA THR A 61 -2.78 42.25 -24.53
C THR A 61 -2.64 42.08 -23.01
N ALA A 62 -3.37 42.90 -22.24
CA ALA A 62 -3.33 42.83 -20.76
C ALA A 62 -3.83 41.47 -20.26
N VAL A 63 -4.93 40.96 -20.80
CA VAL A 63 -5.48 39.64 -20.49
C VAL A 63 -4.50 38.54 -20.88
N GLY A 64 -3.92 38.58 -22.08
CA GLY A 64 -2.93 37.62 -22.55
C GLY A 64 -1.68 37.57 -21.65
N LEU A 65 -1.14 38.72 -21.27
CA LEU A 65 0.00 38.84 -20.37
C LEU A 65 -0.32 38.33 -18.97
N TYR A 66 -1.52 38.62 -18.46
CA TYR A 66 -1.96 38.10 -17.14
C TYR A 66 -2.03 36.58 -17.14
N TYR A 67 -2.72 35.95 -18.10
CA TYR A 67 -2.82 34.50 -18.23
C TYR A 67 -1.47 33.83 -18.42
N THR A 68 -0.60 34.41 -19.21
CA THR A 68 0.73 33.88 -19.51
C THR A 68 1.63 33.91 -18.26
N ARG A 69 1.63 35.03 -17.53
CA ARG A 69 2.40 35.15 -16.28
C ARG A 69 1.87 34.23 -15.19
N SER A 70 0.55 34.13 -15.04
CA SER A 70 -0.08 33.26 -14.05
C SER A 70 0.21 31.78 -14.33
N SER A 71 0.12 31.34 -15.58
CA SER A 71 0.40 29.96 -15.97
C SER A 71 1.88 29.60 -15.83
N ALA A 72 2.78 30.50 -16.26
CA ALA A 72 4.21 30.29 -16.15
C ALA A 72 4.68 30.15 -14.69
N SER A 73 4.15 30.99 -13.79
CA SER A 73 4.48 30.91 -12.36
C SER A 73 3.99 29.63 -11.70
N SER A 74 2.84 29.09 -12.11
CA SER A 74 2.29 27.83 -11.61
C SER A 74 3.14 26.63 -12.04
N ILE A 75 3.60 26.61 -13.31
CA ILE A 75 4.48 25.56 -13.82
C ILE A 75 5.86 25.60 -13.11
N GLN A 76 6.43 26.80 -12.88
CA GLN A 76 7.69 26.92 -12.15
C GLN A 76 7.58 26.39 -10.72
N ARG A 77 6.51 26.72 -9.99
CA ARG A 77 6.25 26.17 -8.64
C ARG A 77 6.11 24.65 -8.65
N LEU A 78 5.42 24.08 -9.64
CA LEU A 78 5.31 22.64 -9.80
C LEU A 78 6.69 22.00 -10.03
N GLN A 79 7.52 22.62 -10.87
CA GLN A 79 8.88 22.15 -11.15
C GLN A 79 9.80 22.23 -9.92
N GLU A 80 9.71 23.30 -9.14
CA GLU A 80 10.46 23.43 -7.88
C GLU A 80 9.99 22.42 -6.83
N ALA A 81 8.67 22.21 -6.69
CA ALA A 81 8.12 21.19 -5.80
C ALA A 81 8.56 19.78 -6.22
N ALA A 82 8.54 19.49 -7.53
CA ALA A 82 9.00 18.19 -8.04
C ALA A 82 10.49 17.95 -7.76
N ARG A 83 11.34 18.98 -7.83
CA ARG A 83 12.75 18.88 -7.43
C ARG A 83 12.91 18.60 -5.93
N LYS A 84 12.16 19.31 -5.08
CA LYS A 84 12.21 19.08 -3.63
C LYS A 84 11.74 17.66 -3.26
N VAL A 85 10.71 17.15 -3.93
CA VAL A 85 10.27 15.76 -3.77
C VAL A 85 11.35 14.76 -4.21
N ALA A 86 12.05 15.03 -5.33
CA ALA A 86 13.17 14.21 -5.79
C ALA A 86 14.36 14.22 -4.80
N ASP A 87 14.55 15.30 -4.05
CA ASP A 87 15.54 15.42 -2.99
C ASP A 87 15.06 14.85 -1.64
N GLY A 88 13.89 14.21 -1.61
CA GLY A 88 13.32 13.58 -0.41
C GLY A 88 12.58 14.55 0.54
N ASN A 89 12.33 15.78 0.13
CA ASN A 89 11.53 16.74 0.91
C ASN A 89 10.06 16.68 0.47
N PHE A 90 9.25 15.99 1.25
CA PHE A 90 7.82 15.77 0.98
C PHE A 90 6.89 16.79 1.67
N GLU A 91 7.40 17.81 2.38
CA GLU A 91 6.56 18.75 3.14
C GLU A 91 6.03 19.91 2.30
N THR A 92 6.54 20.11 1.08
CA THR A 92 6.22 21.28 0.25
C THR A 92 4.90 21.06 -0.51
N THR A 93 3.80 21.62 -0.01
CA THR A 93 2.52 21.60 -0.74
C THR A 93 2.43 22.69 -1.80
N ILE A 94 1.85 22.35 -2.97
CA ILE A 94 1.58 23.32 -4.03
C ILE A 94 0.21 23.95 -3.76
N PRO A 95 0.15 25.31 -3.67
CA PRO A 95 -1.15 25.98 -3.51
C PRO A 95 -2.06 25.70 -4.71
N VAL A 96 -3.25 25.18 -4.46
CA VAL A 96 -4.27 24.91 -5.49
C VAL A 96 -5.03 26.21 -5.77
N ALA A 97 -4.32 27.23 -6.29
CA ALA A 97 -4.92 28.53 -6.58
C ALA A 97 -5.46 28.64 -8.02
N SER A 98 -5.23 27.65 -8.88
CA SER A 98 -5.59 27.68 -10.30
C SER A 98 -6.88 26.90 -10.54
N VAL A 99 -7.84 27.52 -11.23
CA VAL A 99 -9.04 26.86 -11.74
C VAL A 99 -8.68 26.20 -13.08
N GLY A 100 -9.15 24.96 -13.32
CA GLY A 100 -8.92 24.22 -14.56
C GLY A 100 -7.78 23.20 -14.48
N GLN A 101 -7.25 22.79 -15.62
CA GLN A 101 -6.28 21.68 -15.75
C GLN A 101 -5.04 21.80 -14.87
N LEU A 102 -4.52 23.02 -14.63
CA LEU A 102 -3.38 23.24 -13.73
C LEU A 102 -3.75 23.01 -12.25
N GLY A 103 -4.99 23.32 -11.87
CA GLY A 103 -5.47 23.03 -10.51
C GLY A 103 -5.64 21.54 -10.29
N ASP A 104 -6.12 20.79 -11.29
CA ASP A 104 -6.23 19.33 -11.23
C ASP A 104 -4.84 18.68 -11.11
N LEU A 105 -3.88 19.14 -11.90
CA LEU A 105 -2.50 18.68 -11.83
C LEU A 105 -1.87 18.94 -10.47
N ALA A 106 -2.09 20.12 -9.89
CA ALA A 106 -1.58 20.44 -8.55
C ALA A 106 -2.20 19.52 -7.46
N ARG A 107 -3.51 19.20 -7.55
CA ARG A 107 -4.17 18.25 -6.65
C ARG A 107 -3.57 16.85 -6.74
N THR A 108 -3.46 16.33 -7.97
CA THR A 108 -2.87 15.01 -8.22
C THR A 108 -1.42 14.93 -7.74
N PHE A 109 -0.64 16.00 -7.96
CA PHE A 109 0.73 16.08 -7.47
C PHE A 109 0.79 16.07 -5.93
N ASN A 110 -0.03 16.87 -5.25
CA ASN A 110 -0.09 16.89 -3.80
C ASN A 110 -0.52 15.53 -3.22
N GLU A 111 -1.43 14.84 -3.88
CA GLU A 111 -1.82 13.47 -3.48
C GLU A 111 -0.67 12.48 -3.65
N MET A 112 0.03 12.51 -4.77
CA MET A 112 1.23 11.69 -4.99
C MET A 112 2.30 11.98 -3.93
N GLN A 113 2.56 13.26 -3.66
CA GLN A 113 3.53 13.69 -2.66
C GLN A 113 3.17 13.18 -1.27
N ARG A 114 1.90 13.28 -0.86
CA ARG A 114 1.43 12.75 0.42
C ARG A 114 1.66 11.24 0.52
N ARG A 115 1.34 10.48 -0.53
CA ARG A 115 1.58 9.01 -0.56
C ARG A 115 3.07 8.69 -0.44
N LEU A 116 3.95 9.47 -1.12
CA LEU A 116 5.40 9.30 -0.99
C LEU A 116 5.89 9.62 0.43
N ALA A 117 5.37 10.67 1.06
CA ALA A 117 5.68 11.01 2.45
C ALA A 117 5.26 9.89 3.43
N GLU A 118 4.06 9.33 3.25
CA GLU A 118 3.56 8.20 4.04
C GLU A 118 4.46 6.97 3.88
N LEU A 119 4.87 6.64 2.64
CA LEU A 119 5.76 5.52 2.37
C LEU A 119 7.17 5.73 2.96
N ASP A 120 7.75 6.92 2.84
CA ASP A 120 9.06 7.24 3.42
C ASP A 120 9.04 7.18 4.96
N SER A 121 7.99 7.74 5.57
CA SER A 121 7.78 7.66 7.02
C SER A 121 7.63 6.23 7.50
N ALA A 122 6.81 5.42 6.83
CA ALA A 122 6.63 4.00 7.14
C ALA A 122 7.96 3.22 7.01
N ARG A 123 8.76 3.50 5.96
CA ARG A 123 10.08 2.91 5.77
C ARG A 123 11.05 3.28 6.89
N LYS A 124 11.12 4.56 7.27
CA LYS A 124 11.98 5.02 8.37
C LYS A 124 11.59 4.37 9.69
N GLN A 125 10.30 4.31 9.98
CA GLN A 125 9.79 3.66 11.18
C GLN A 125 10.07 2.15 11.18
N PHE A 126 9.95 1.48 10.03
CA PHE A 126 10.31 0.08 9.88
C PHE A 126 11.78 -0.18 10.23
N ILE A 127 12.71 0.63 9.68
CA ILE A 127 14.15 0.51 9.96
C ILE A 127 14.46 0.77 11.44
N ALA A 128 13.83 1.79 12.03
CA ALA A 128 14.01 2.12 13.43
C ALA A 128 13.53 0.98 14.35
N ASN A 129 12.32 0.46 14.10
CA ASN A 129 11.75 -0.63 14.87
C ASN A 129 12.56 -1.93 14.72
N ALA A 130 12.98 -2.29 13.49
CA ALA A 130 13.84 -3.44 13.25
C ALA A 130 15.16 -3.34 14.02
N SER A 131 15.78 -2.15 14.01
CA SER A 131 17.02 -1.89 14.75
C SER A 131 16.83 -2.04 16.26
N HIS A 132 15.69 -1.61 16.79
CA HIS A 132 15.36 -1.77 18.21
C HIS A 132 15.13 -3.24 18.58
N GLU A 133 14.33 -3.97 17.79
CA GLU A 133 14.02 -5.38 18.03
C GLU A 133 15.24 -6.30 17.88
N LEU A 134 16.23 -5.94 17.06
CA LEU A 134 17.50 -6.66 16.96
C LEU A 134 18.45 -6.34 18.11
N ARG A 135 18.48 -5.08 18.56
CA ARG A 135 19.42 -4.61 19.59
C ARG A 135 19.19 -5.31 20.92
N THR A 136 17.95 -5.41 21.36
CA THR A 136 17.60 -5.97 22.68
C THR A 136 18.12 -7.40 22.90
N PRO A 137 17.85 -8.39 22.03
CA PRO A 137 18.39 -9.74 22.21
C PRO A 137 19.92 -9.81 22.08
N ILE A 138 20.54 -8.96 21.23
CA ILE A 138 22.01 -8.90 21.10
C ILE A 138 22.64 -8.43 22.40
N PHE A 139 22.12 -7.36 23.03
CA PHE A 139 22.63 -6.92 24.34
C PHE A 139 22.41 -7.96 25.44
N SER A 140 21.25 -8.64 25.45
CA SER A 140 20.98 -9.71 26.38
C SER A 140 21.99 -10.86 26.22
N LEU A 141 22.29 -11.26 24.98
CA LEU A 141 23.32 -12.28 24.70
C LEU A 141 24.70 -11.85 25.20
N GLY A 142 25.09 -10.58 24.94
CA GLY A 142 26.37 -10.04 25.45
C GLY A 142 26.48 -10.12 26.97
N GLY A 143 25.42 -9.67 27.68
CA GLY A 143 25.41 -9.74 29.16
C GLY A 143 25.51 -11.17 29.71
N PHE A 144 24.85 -12.15 29.06
CA PHE A 144 25.01 -13.57 29.50
C PHE A 144 26.41 -14.11 29.21
N VAL A 145 27.08 -13.65 28.14
CA VAL A 145 28.48 -14.03 27.87
C VAL A 145 29.39 -13.44 28.95
N GLU A 146 29.25 -12.16 29.31
CA GLU A 146 30.01 -11.50 30.39
C GLU A 146 29.79 -12.24 31.73
N LEU A 147 28.56 -12.60 32.09
CA LEU A 147 28.28 -13.38 33.32
C LEU A 147 28.93 -14.75 33.32
N LEU A 148 29.08 -15.39 32.16
CA LEU A 148 29.73 -16.67 32.01
C LEU A 148 31.26 -16.58 32.07
N GLU A 149 31.84 -15.42 31.71
CA GLU A 149 33.30 -15.16 31.68
C GLU A 149 33.81 -14.61 33.01
N ASP A 150 33.10 -13.65 33.62
CA ASP A 150 33.58 -12.89 34.80
C ASP A 150 33.12 -13.51 36.14
N GLU A 151 31.99 -14.21 36.15
CA GLU A 151 31.48 -14.91 37.34
C GLU A 151 31.67 -16.42 37.16
N ASP A 152 31.95 -17.13 38.26
CA ASP A 152 31.98 -18.60 38.25
C ASP A 152 30.60 -19.16 38.65
N PRO A 153 29.60 -19.12 37.70
CA PRO A 153 28.23 -19.49 38.00
C PRO A 153 28.14 -20.98 38.32
N SER A 154 27.20 -21.32 39.20
CA SER A 154 26.86 -22.72 39.50
C SER A 154 26.45 -23.47 38.22
N PRO A 155 26.55 -24.80 38.21
CA PRO A 155 26.12 -25.61 37.06
C PRO A 155 24.66 -25.33 36.66
N GLU A 156 23.78 -25.04 37.61
CA GLU A 156 22.38 -24.75 37.44
C GLU A 156 22.18 -23.39 36.76
N GLU A 157 22.86 -22.33 37.25
CA GLU A 157 22.85 -20.99 36.68
C GLU A 157 23.41 -20.98 35.24
N ARG A 158 24.52 -21.69 35.03
CA ARG A 158 25.13 -21.86 33.70
C ARG A 158 24.15 -22.50 32.71
N ALA A 159 23.42 -23.54 33.14
CA ALA A 159 22.42 -24.21 32.32
C ALA A 159 21.24 -23.28 32.02
N GLU A 160 20.84 -22.41 32.94
CA GLU A 160 19.81 -21.41 32.75
C GLU A 160 20.24 -20.31 31.75
N PHE A 161 21.46 -19.77 31.90
CA PHE A 161 22.02 -18.79 30.98
C PHE A 161 22.08 -19.33 29.56
N VAL A 162 22.60 -20.54 29.36
CA VAL A 162 22.67 -21.20 28.06
C VAL A 162 21.27 -21.40 27.44
N ARG A 163 20.28 -21.76 28.26
CA ARG A 163 18.89 -21.93 27.83
C ARG A 163 18.31 -20.61 27.36
N THR A 164 18.51 -19.54 28.11
CA THR A 164 18.04 -18.19 27.78
C THR A 164 18.74 -17.66 26.54
N MET A 165 20.04 -17.84 26.39
CA MET A 165 20.79 -17.49 25.18
C MET A 165 20.24 -18.22 23.96
N ARG A 166 19.93 -19.51 24.07
CA ARG A 166 19.30 -20.27 22.98
C ARG A 166 17.97 -19.67 22.56
N GLN A 167 17.11 -19.29 23.50
CA GLN A 167 15.83 -18.63 23.22
C GLN A 167 16.04 -17.30 22.53
N GLN A 168 17.05 -16.49 22.91
CA GLN A 168 17.34 -15.23 22.23
C GLN A 168 17.83 -15.45 20.79
N ILE A 169 18.63 -16.49 20.54
CA ILE A 169 19.08 -16.86 19.19
C ILE A 169 17.89 -17.29 18.32
N GLU A 170 16.99 -18.11 18.84
CA GLU A 170 15.78 -18.54 18.12
C GLU A 170 14.89 -17.35 17.78
N ARG A 171 14.71 -16.40 18.72
CA ARG A 171 13.99 -15.15 18.50
C ARG A 171 14.63 -14.29 17.40
N LEU A 172 15.96 -14.11 17.43
CA LEU A 172 16.71 -13.40 16.41
C LEU A 172 16.57 -14.04 15.03
N THR A 173 16.68 -15.36 14.95
CA THR A 173 16.53 -16.13 13.72
C THR A 173 15.14 -15.92 13.13
N LYS A 174 14.10 -15.99 13.95
CA LYS A 174 12.73 -15.73 13.53
C LYS A 174 12.57 -14.29 13.02
N LEU A 175 13.04 -13.29 13.79
CA LEU A 175 12.96 -11.89 13.42
C LEU A 175 13.66 -11.62 12.08
N THR A 176 14.86 -12.15 11.86
CA THR A 176 15.59 -11.96 10.60
C THR A 176 14.89 -12.63 9.41
N THR A 177 14.28 -13.80 9.63
CA THR A 177 13.47 -14.48 8.60
C THR A 177 12.22 -13.67 8.26
N ASP A 178 11.49 -13.20 9.28
CA ASP A 178 10.29 -12.35 9.11
C ASP A 178 10.63 -11.05 8.34
N LEU A 179 11.77 -10.41 8.67
CA LEU A 179 12.25 -9.21 7.97
C LEU A 179 12.60 -9.48 6.51
N LEU A 180 13.23 -10.61 6.21
CA LEU A 180 13.57 -11.02 4.85
C LEU A 180 12.31 -11.30 4.04
N ASP A 181 11.35 -12.04 4.60
CA ASP A 181 10.07 -12.32 3.97
C ASP A 181 9.32 -11.03 3.63
N LEU A 182 9.25 -10.10 4.59
CA LEU A 182 8.59 -8.81 4.38
C LEU A 182 9.31 -7.96 3.34
N SER A 183 10.64 -7.94 3.35
CA SER A 183 11.44 -7.23 2.34
C SER A 183 11.21 -7.77 0.93
N GLN A 184 11.12 -9.10 0.77
CA GLN A 184 10.82 -9.74 -0.52
C GLN A 184 9.38 -9.45 -0.97
N LEU A 185 8.43 -9.42 -0.03
CA LEU A 185 7.05 -9.00 -0.29
C LEU A 185 7.02 -7.54 -0.77
N ASP A 186 7.62 -6.62 -0.04
CA ASP A 186 7.64 -5.19 -0.41
C ASP A 186 8.28 -4.92 -1.77
N ALA A 187 9.34 -5.63 -2.09
CA ALA A 187 10.02 -5.54 -3.39
C ALA A 187 9.21 -6.17 -4.56
N GLY A 188 8.07 -6.81 -4.28
CA GLY A 188 7.33 -7.56 -5.29
C GLY A 188 8.10 -8.78 -5.85
N ALA A 189 9.18 -9.19 -5.18
CA ALA A 189 10.05 -10.28 -5.63
C ALA A 189 9.42 -11.68 -5.41
N VAL A 190 8.40 -11.76 -4.58
CA VAL A 190 7.67 -13.02 -4.33
C VAL A 190 6.76 -13.31 -5.50
N VAL A 191 7.14 -14.28 -6.31
CA VAL A 191 6.30 -14.81 -7.40
C VAL A 191 5.30 -15.78 -6.78
N MET A 192 3.99 -15.45 -6.80
CA MET A 192 2.93 -16.34 -6.35
C MET A 192 2.68 -17.44 -7.39
N ARG A 193 2.79 -18.69 -6.98
CA ARG A 193 2.48 -19.85 -7.81
C ARG A 193 1.01 -20.24 -7.59
N ALA A 194 0.09 -19.48 -8.21
CA ALA A 194 -1.33 -19.76 -8.08
C ALA A 194 -1.67 -21.17 -8.60
N SER A 195 -2.12 -22.02 -7.72
CA SER A 195 -2.55 -23.39 -7.99
C SER A 195 -3.75 -23.75 -7.15
N THR A 196 -4.35 -24.88 -7.44
CA THR A 196 -5.41 -25.47 -6.63
C THR A 196 -4.83 -26.02 -5.33
N VAL A 197 -5.34 -25.58 -4.18
CA VAL A 197 -4.86 -25.92 -2.84
C VAL A 197 -5.99 -26.57 -2.06
N ASP A 198 -5.74 -27.75 -1.51
CA ASP A 198 -6.62 -28.38 -0.51
C ASP A 198 -6.30 -27.81 0.88
N LEU A 199 -7.13 -26.88 1.35
CA LEU A 199 -6.98 -26.26 2.67
C LEU A 199 -7.12 -27.29 3.80
N SER A 200 -7.97 -28.30 3.64
CA SER A 200 -8.17 -29.34 4.64
C SER A 200 -6.92 -30.21 4.80
N ALA A 201 -6.25 -30.53 3.69
CA ALA A 201 -4.99 -31.28 3.71
C ALA A 201 -3.85 -30.48 4.36
N LEU A 202 -3.67 -29.21 3.97
CA LEU A 202 -2.67 -28.33 4.56
C LEU A 202 -2.94 -28.05 6.04
N ALA A 203 -4.19 -27.81 6.42
CA ALA A 203 -4.56 -27.64 7.82
C ALA A 203 -4.17 -28.88 8.65
N ARG A 204 -4.41 -30.08 8.13
CA ARG A 204 -4.03 -31.35 8.80
C ARG A 204 -2.52 -31.51 8.93
N GLU A 205 -1.79 -31.18 7.89
CA GLU A 205 -0.32 -31.21 7.88
C GLU A 205 0.26 -30.30 8.97
N VAL A 206 -0.12 -29.01 8.95
CA VAL A 206 0.44 -28.01 9.88
C VAL A 206 -0.07 -28.21 11.30
N THR A 207 -1.33 -28.62 11.50
CA THR A 207 -1.85 -28.96 12.83
C THR A 207 -1.04 -30.12 13.47
N ARG A 208 -0.67 -31.13 12.67
CA ARG A 208 0.19 -32.24 13.17
C ARG A 208 1.60 -31.75 13.52
N GLU A 209 2.18 -30.85 12.73
CA GLU A 209 3.49 -30.23 13.00
C GLU A 209 3.51 -29.50 14.36
N PHE A 210 2.41 -28.82 14.70
CA PHE A 210 2.30 -28.05 15.95
C PHE A 210 1.85 -28.87 17.16
N GLY A 211 1.44 -30.12 16.97
CA GLY A 211 1.01 -31.01 18.06
C GLY A 211 1.98 -31.07 19.24
N PRO A 212 3.26 -31.43 19.05
CA PRO A 212 4.23 -31.50 20.16
C PRO A 212 4.38 -30.20 20.94
N ARG A 213 4.28 -29.05 20.26
CA ARG A 213 4.37 -27.75 20.91
C ARG A 213 3.12 -27.43 21.73
N ALA A 214 1.94 -27.79 21.21
CA ALA A 214 0.69 -27.64 21.95
C ALA A 214 0.69 -28.53 23.21
N ASP A 215 1.16 -29.80 23.11
CA ASP A 215 1.28 -30.73 24.22
C ASP A 215 2.20 -30.21 25.33
N LEU A 216 3.36 -29.62 24.96
CA LEU A 216 4.30 -29.00 25.91
C LEU A 216 3.67 -27.83 26.67
N ARG A 217 2.69 -27.17 26.11
CA ARG A 217 1.93 -26.09 26.76
C ARG A 217 0.66 -26.53 27.45
N GLY A 218 0.37 -27.84 27.45
CA GLY A 218 -0.87 -28.41 27.99
C GLY A 218 -2.12 -27.97 27.22
N SER A 219 -1.97 -27.48 25.98
CA SER A 219 -3.04 -26.99 25.13
C SER A 219 -3.56 -28.10 24.21
N ARG A 220 -4.87 -28.23 24.07
CA ARG A 220 -5.46 -29.15 23.09
C ARG A 220 -5.57 -28.46 21.73
N LEU A 221 -4.93 -29.06 20.73
CA LEU A 221 -5.02 -28.63 19.35
C LEU A 221 -6.00 -29.53 18.58
N GLN A 222 -7.14 -28.96 18.18
CA GLN A 222 -8.21 -29.66 17.50
C GLN A 222 -8.29 -29.25 16.02
N LEU A 223 -8.50 -30.22 15.15
CA LEU A 223 -8.78 -29.98 13.73
C LEU A 223 -10.22 -30.36 13.41
N ARG A 224 -10.96 -29.46 12.78
CA ARG A 224 -12.34 -29.67 12.30
C ARG A 224 -12.37 -29.37 10.81
N THR A 225 -12.44 -30.40 10.00
CA THR A 225 -12.57 -30.29 8.55
C THR A 225 -13.86 -31.02 8.11
N PRO A 226 -14.55 -30.53 7.08
CA PRO A 226 -15.64 -31.31 6.48
C PRO A 226 -15.08 -32.56 5.79
N ASP A 227 -15.98 -33.54 5.47
CA ASP A 227 -15.61 -34.74 4.73
C ASP A 227 -15.15 -34.41 3.30
N GLU A 228 -15.74 -33.38 2.69
CA GLU A 228 -15.34 -32.86 1.39
C GLU A 228 -14.14 -31.92 1.52
N ALA A 229 -13.19 -32.04 0.58
CA ALA A 229 -12.02 -31.18 0.54
C ALA A 229 -12.40 -29.70 0.29
N VAL A 230 -11.88 -28.78 1.08
CA VAL A 230 -12.07 -27.34 0.87
C VAL A 230 -10.98 -26.84 -0.07
N ILE A 231 -11.38 -26.64 -1.32
CA ILE A 231 -10.45 -26.29 -2.40
C ILE A 231 -10.39 -24.77 -2.58
N ALA A 232 -9.20 -24.20 -2.47
CA ALA A 232 -8.88 -22.78 -2.69
C ALA A 232 -8.00 -22.59 -3.92
N LEU A 233 -7.95 -21.37 -4.43
CA LEU A 233 -6.94 -20.92 -5.38
C LEU A 233 -5.89 -20.12 -4.61
N GLY A 234 -4.63 -20.56 -4.66
CA GLY A 234 -3.54 -19.91 -3.92
C GLY A 234 -2.19 -20.55 -4.18
N ASP A 235 -1.18 -20.13 -3.43
CA ASP A 235 0.14 -20.74 -3.41
C ASP A 235 0.23 -21.65 -2.17
N PRO A 236 0.44 -22.98 -2.33
CA PRO A 236 0.40 -23.92 -1.22
C PRO A 236 1.47 -23.63 -0.16
N ASP A 237 2.65 -23.14 -0.54
CA ASP A 237 3.72 -22.84 0.41
C ASP A 237 3.37 -21.58 1.22
N ARG A 238 2.74 -20.60 0.57
CA ARG A 238 2.30 -19.36 1.24
C ARG A 238 1.08 -19.60 2.11
N VAL A 239 0.13 -20.43 1.69
CA VAL A 239 -0.99 -20.85 2.55
C VAL A 239 -0.47 -21.58 3.78
N ARG A 240 0.46 -22.53 3.62
CA ARG A 240 1.13 -23.22 4.73
C ARG A 240 1.81 -22.23 5.69
N GLN A 241 2.50 -21.24 5.16
CA GLN A 241 3.14 -20.17 5.94
C GLN A 241 2.11 -19.38 6.75
N VAL A 242 1.00 -18.98 6.15
CA VAL A 242 -0.09 -18.28 6.86
C VAL A 242 -0.65 -19.14 7.99
N ILE A 243 -0.95 -20.42 7.74
CA ILE A 243 -1.46 -21.32 8.80
C ILE A 243 -0.47 -21.44 9.96
N ARG A 244 0.84 -21.58 9.68
CA ARG A 244 1.89 -21.60 10.71
C ARG A 244 1.92 -20.32 11.54
N ILE A 245 1.81 -19.17 10.90
CA ILE A 245 1.78 -17.86 11.59
C ILE A 245 0.55 -17.77 12.50
N LEU A 246 -0.62 -18.17 12.02
CA LEU A 246 -1.84 -18.11 12.82
C LEU A 246 -1.82 -19.07 14.01
N LEU A 247 -1.30 -20.30 13.83
CA LEU A 247 -1.13 -21.27 14.91
C LEU A 247 -0.06 -20.85 15.92
N ASP A 248 1.08 -20.32 15.42
CA ASP A 248 2.13 -19.77 16.29
C ASP A 248 1.59 -18.62 17.15
N ASN A 249 0.80 -17.72 16.55
CA ASN A 249 0.13 -16.62 17.24
C ASN A 249 -0.83 -17.14 18.34
N ALA A 250 -1.69 -18.10 18.01
CA ALA A 250 -2.64 -18.68 18.95
C ALA A 250 -1.94 -19.34 20.14
N LEU A 251 -0.86 -20.11 19.90
CA LEU A 251 -0.13 -20.79 20.97
C LEU A 251 0.77 -19.85 21.77
N THR A 252 1.31 -18.78 21.17
CA THR A 252 2.26 -17.89 21.86
C THR A 252 1.54 -16.86 22.74
N HIS A 253 0.42 -16.29 22.25
CA HIS A 253 -0.26 -15.17 22.90
C HIS A 253 -1.44 -15.59 23.80
N THR A 254 -1.64 -16.88 24.00
CA THR A 254 -2.64 -17.39 24.95
C THR A 254 -1.97 -18.02 26.18
N PRO A 255 -2.64 -18.01 27.33
CA PRO A 255 -2.16 -18.74 28.52
C PRO A 255 -1.95 -20.23 28.21
N GLU A 256 -1.05 -20.87 28.98
CA GLU A 256 -0.88 -22.33 28.94
C GLU A 256 -2.20 -23.04 29.21
N GLY A 257 -2.42 -24.18 28.59
CA GLY A 257 -3.65 -24.95 28.69
C GLY A 257 -4.83 -24.40 27.87
N THR A 258 -4.63 -23.34 27.08
CA THR A 258 -5.69 -22.79 26.21
C THR A 258 -5.92 -23.68 24.99
N ASP A 259 -7.17 -24.09 24.77
CA ASP A 259 -7.56 -24.90 23.60
C ASP A 259 -7.49 -24.06 22.31
N VAL A 260 -6.93 -24.65 21.25
CA VAL A 260 -6.82 -24.07 19.92
C VAL A 260 -7.54 -24.99 18.93
N THR A 261 -8.40 -24.43 18.09
CA THR A 261 -9.13 -25.16 17.05
C THR A 261 -8.83 -24.60 15.67
N VAL A 262 -8.48 -25.48 14.73
CA VAL A 262 -8.36 -25.17 13.30
C VAL A 262 -9.59 -25.69 12.60
N THR A 263 -10.28 -24.86 11.84
CA THR A 263 -11.50 -25.24 11.10
C THR A 263 -11.35 -24.87 9.64
N THR A 264 -11.73 -25.76 8.72
CA THR A 264 -11.84 -25.42 7.29
C THR A 264 -13.28 -25.60 6.82
N TYR A 265 -13.76 -24.69 5.98
CA TYR A 265 -15.11 -24.78 5.42
C TYR A 265 -15.23 -23.92 4.15
N SER A 266 -16.25 -24.21 3.35
CA SER A 266 -16.65 -23.39 2.22
C SER A 266 -17.86 -22.55 2.62
N ALA A 267 -17.77 -21.22 2.47
CA ALA A 267 -18.85 -20.30 2.77
C ALA A 267 -18.95 -19.23 1.68
N ASN A 268 -20.18 -18.93 1.24
CA ASN A 268 -20.44 -17.84 0.27
C ASN A 268 -19.61 -17.91 -1.01
N GLY A 269 -19.25 -19.11 -1.49
CA GLY A 269 -18.39 -19.29 -2.65
C GLY A 269 -16.92 -18.94 -2.40
N ARG A 270 -16.47 -18.96 -1.14
CA ARG A 270 -15.09 -18.75 -0.70
C ARG A 270 -14.60 -20.00 0.04
N ALA A 271 -13.29 -20.19 0.06
CA ALA A 271 -12.65 -21.25 0.83
C ALA A 271 -12.01 -20.61 2.07
N GLU A 272 -12.44 -21.02 3.26
CA GLU A 272 -12.06 -20.41 4.52
C GLU A 272 -11.32 -21.40 5.42
N LEU A 273 -10.25 -20.90 6.09
CA LEU A 273 -9.57 -21.59 7.17
C LEU A 273 -9.52 -20.67 8.38
N THR A 274 -10.05 -21.14 9.51
CA THR A 274 -10.09 -20.40 10.76
C THR A 274 -9.22 -21.07 11.81
N VAL A 275 -8.33 -20.29 12.43
CA VAL A 275 -7.63 -20.68 13.67
C VAL A 275 -8.27 -19.90 14.80
N SER A 276 -8.81 -20.59 15.78
CA SER A 276 -9.45 -19.98 16.97
C SER A 276 -8.86 -20.49 18.26
N ASP A 277 -8.72 -19.59 19.22
CA ASP A 277 -8.29 -19.88 20.59
C ASP A 277 -9.34 -19.44 21.62
N ALA A 278 -9.33 -20.08 22.76
CA ALA A 278 -10.21 -19.78 23.90
C ALA A 278 -9.54 -18.80 24.91
N GLY A 279 -8.67 -17.90 24.42
CA GLY A 279 -7.93 -16.94 25.21
C GLY A 279 -8.73 -15.73 25.68
N ALA A 280 -8.03 -14.71 26.20
CA ALA A 280 -8.63 -13.49 26.75
C ALA A 280 -9.31 -12.59 25.71
N GLY A 281 -9.08 -12.87 24.42
CA GLY A 281 -9.58 -12.06 23.32
C GLY A 281 -8.79 -10.76 23.10
N ILE A 282 -9.08 -10.09 22.00
CA ILE A 282 -8.42 -8.86 21.56
C ILE A 282 -9.41 -7.70 21.61
N PRO A 283 -9.13 -6.64 22.37
CA PRO A 283 -10.01 -5.48 22.45
C PRO A 283 -10.27 -4.83 21.09
N GLN A 284 -11.51 -4.45 20.81
CA GLN A 284 -11.92 -3.92 19.50
C GLN A 284 -11.08 -2.72 19.02
N ARG A 285 -10.63 -1.87 19.96
CA ARG A 285 -9.80 -0.68 19.66
C ARG A 285 -8.44 -1.03 19.02
N VAL A 286 -7.92 -2.24 19.22
CA VAL A 286 -6.60 -2.67 18.70
C VAL A 286 -6.71 -3.69 17.57
N GLN A 287 -7.89 -4.26 17.30
CA GLN A 287 -8.08 -5.30 16.28
C GLN A 287 -7.63 -4.88 14.86
N LYS A 288 -7.72 -3.60 14.52
CA LYS A 288 -7.18 -3.10 13.23
C LYS A 288 -5.67 -2.99 13.25
N ARG A 289 -5.09 -2.70 14.41
CA ARG A 289 -3.66 -2.44 14.56
C ARG A 289 -2.81 -3.68 14.67
N ILE A 290 -3.37 -4.83 15.03
CA ILE A 290 -2.61 -6.09 15.14
C ILE A 290 -2.02 -6.57 13.81
N PHE A 291 -2.47 -6.04 12.68
CA PHE A 291 -1.92 -6.27 11.35
C PHE A 291 -0.86 -5.24 10.95
N GLU A 292 -0.65 -4.19 11.77
CA GLU A 292 0.44 -3.23 11.56
C GLU A 292 1.78 -3.89 11.89
N ARG A 293 2.82 -3.53 11.15
CA ARG A 293 4.19 -4.06 11.35
C ARG A 293 4.73 -3.64 12.71
N PHE A 294 5.38 -4.57 13.42
CA PHE A 294 5.93 -4.39 14.77
C PHE A 294 4.89 -4.06 15.86
N TYR A 295 3.62 -4.22 15.58
CA TYR A 295 2.62 -4.06 16.60
C TYR A 295 2.55 -5.30 17.48
N THR A 296 2.82 -5.13 18.77
CA THR A 296 2.64 -6.14 19.81
C THR A 296 1.79 -5.56 20.93
N ALA A 297 0.78 -6.28 21.39
CA ALA A 297 -0.02 -5.89 22.56
C ALA A 297 0.70 -6.21 23.87
N ASP A 298 1.62 -7.17 23.82
CA ASP A 298 2.44 -7.63 24.95
C ASP A 298 3.93 -7.62 24.58
N THR A 299 4.76 -7.25 25.54
CA THR A 299 6.23 -7.31 25.44
C THR A 299 6.78 -8.75 25.48
N ALA A 300 5.92 -9.76 25.62
CA ALA A 300 6.28 -11.12 25.99
C ALA A 300 6.79 -12.03 24.86
N GLY A 301 7.14 -11.53 23.65
CA GLY A 301 7.95 -12.41 22.82
C GLY A 301 7.68 -12.49 21.31
N GLY A 302 6.80 -11.70 20.73
CA GLY A 302 6.60 -11.67 19.28
C GLY A 302 7.34 -10.53 18.58
N SER A 303 7.79 -10.72 17.32
CA SER A 303 8.36 -9.65 16.50
C SER A 303 7.32 -8.60 16.06
N GLY A 304 6.03 -8.90 16.19
CA GLY A 304 4.94 -8.09 15.64
C GLY A 304 4.89 -8.07 14.11
N LEU A 305 5.60 -8.97 13.43
CA LEU A 305 5.64 -9.05 11.97
C LEU A 305 4.76 -10.18 11.42
N GLY A 306 4.52 -11.23 12.16
CA GLY A 306 3.84 -12.42 11.66
C GLY A 306 2.45 -12.13 11.07
N LEU A 307 1.57 -11.44 11.81
CA LEU A 307 0.23 -11.11 11.30
C LEU A 307 0.27 -10.14 10.11
N ALA A 308 1.23 -9.22 10.06
CA ALA A 308 1.43 -8.35 8.90
C ALA A 308 1.84 -9.15 7.66
N ILE A 309 2.77 -10.11 7.81
CA ILE A 309 3.19 -11.04 6.74
C ILE A 309 1.99 -11.89 6.29
N ALA A 310 1.25 -12.47 7.22
CA ALA A 310 0.10 -13.30 6.90
C ALA A 310 -0.97 -12.52 6.10
N SER A 311 -1.25 -11.29 6.51
CA SER A 311 -2.19 -10.39 5.82
C SER A 311 -1.71 -10.05 4.40
N GLU A 312 -0.44 -9.70 4.22
CA GLU A 312 0.13 -9.39 2.90
C GLU A 312 0.10 -10.61 1.97
N LEU A 313 0.46 -11.80 2.49
CA LEU A 313 0.39 -13.05 1.73
C LEU A 313 -1.04 -13.36 1.28
N ALA A 314 -2.02 -13.20 2.17
CA ALA A 314 -3.41 -13.42 1.84
C ALA A 314 -3.89 -12.46 0.73
N GLN A 315 -3.58 -11.16 0.83
CA GLN A 315 -3.93 -10.16 -0.18
C GLN A 315 -3.31 -10.48 -1.54
N ARG A 316 -2.06 -10.93 -1.59
CA ARG A 316 -1.40 -11.34 -2.84
C ARG A 316 -2.01 -12.58 -3.48
N MET A 317 -2.70 -13.39 -2.70
CA MET A 317 -3.52 -14.53 -3.17
C MET A 317 -4.98 -14.15 -3.47
N ASN A 318 -5.30 -12.84 -3.57
CA ASN A 318 -6.67 -12.32 -3.72
C ASN A 318 -7.61 -12.76 -2.60
N GLY A 319 -7.07 -12.97 -1.42
CA GLY A 319 -7.75 -13.30 -0.19
C GLY A 319 -7.61 -12.20 0.85
N GLU A 320 -8.08 -12.48 2.06
CA GLU A 320 -7.92 -11.59 3.21
C GLU A 320 -7.80 -12.40 4.51
N ILE A 321 -7.26 -11.77 5.57
CA ILE A 321 -7.35 -12.31 6.92
C ILE A 321 -8.34 -11.45 7.70
N ARG A 322 -9.38 -12.10 8.23
CA ARG A 322 -10.37 -11.48 9.10
C ARG A 322 -10.16 -11.89 10.55
N ILE A 323 -10.46 -10.99 11.47
CA ILE A 323 -10.47 -11.27 12.90
C ILE A 323 -11.89 -11.19 13.44
N SER A 324 -12.25 -12.14 14.29
CA SER A 324 -13.42 -12.09 15.17
C SER A 324 -12.95 -12.39 16.59
N SER A 325 -13.14 -11.47 17.50
CA SER A 325 -12.65 -11.63 18.88
C SER A 325 -13.60 -11.04 19.89
N SER A 326 -13.72 -11.72 21.03
CA SER A 326 -14.47 -11.30 22.19
C SER A 326 -13.65 -11.53 23.46
N ARG A 327 -14.25 -11.29 24.65
CA ARG A 327 -13.53 -11.47 25.93
C ARG A 327 -13.07 -12.91 26.25
N ARG A 328 -13.44 -13.91 25.46
CA ARG A 328 -13.18 -15.33 25.75
C ARG A 328 -12.72 -16.12 24.54
N PHE A 329 -12.51 -15.47 23.40
CA PHE A 329 -11.99 -16.14 22.23
C PHE A 329 -11.40 -15.16 21.22
N THR A 330 -10.45 -15.65 20.42
CA THR A 330 -10.00 -14.99 19.21
C THR A 330 -10.06 -15.99 18.07
N ALA A 331 -10.50 -15.54 16.91
CA ALA A 331 -10.53 -16.31 15.67
C ALA A 331 -9.93 -15.49 14.53
N PHE A 332 -8.91 -16.02 13.88
CA PHE A 332 -8.36 -15.50 12.63
C PHE A 332 -8.81 -16.39 11.48
N THR A 333 -9.45 -15.80 10.49
CA THR A 333 -9.96 -16.52 9.31
C THR A 333 -9.19 -16.08 8.08
N LEU A 334 -8.46 -17.00 7.46
CA LEU A 334 -7.93 -16.86 6.11
C LEU A 334 -9.06 -17.18 5.13
N ASP A 335 -9.40 -16.21 4.30
CA ASP A 335 -10.42 -16.26 3.27
C ASP A 335 -9.75 -16.22 1.90
N LEU A 336 -9.93 -17.24 1.07
CA LEU A 336 -9.32 -17.36 -0.25
C LEU A 336 -10.37 -17.55 -1.35
N PRO A 337 -10.06 -17.19 -2.61
CA PRO A 337 -10.90 -17.53 -3.74
C PRO A 337 -11.07 -19.04 -3.84
N PRO A 338 -12.26 -19.52 -4.21
CA PRO A 338 -12.50 -20.95 -4.37
C PRO A 338 -11.70 -21.48 -5.56
N GLY A 339 -11.12 -22.65 -5.39
CA GLY A 339 -10.57 -23.42 -6.51
C GLY A 339 -11.68 -24.09 -7.32
N PRO A 340 -11.39 -24.59 -8.53
CA PRO A 340 -12.33 -25.38 -9.30
C PRO A 340 -12.70 -26.63 -8.51
N SER A 341 -13.99 -26.79 -8.20
CA SER A 341 -14.49 -27.97 -7.52
C SER A 341 -14.29 -29.18 -8.41
N ALA A 342 -13.73 -30.26 -7.86
CA ALA A 342 -13.51 -31.52 -8.59
C ALA A 342 -14.83 -32.16 -9.08
N THR A 343 -15.99 -31.62 -8.65
CA THR A 343 -17.34 -32.14 -8.97
C THR A 343 -18.06 -31.38 -10.10
N ALA A 344 -17.45 -30.32 -10.69
CA ALA A 344 -18.06 -29.65 -11.84
C ALA A 344 -17.77 -30.46 -13.13
N PRO A 345 -18.79 -31.11 -13.79
CA PRO A 345 -18.54 -31.72 -15.07
C PRO A 345 -18.08 -30.66 -16.09
N PRO A 346 -17.18 -31.02 -17.04
CA PRO A 346 -16.69 -30.06 -18.02
C PRO A 346 -17.88 -29.45 -18.77
N ARG A 347 -18.01 -28.12 -18.78
CA ARG A 347 -19.00 -27.45 -19.62
C ARG A 347 -18.78 -27.89 -21.05
N PRO A 348 -19.81 -28.42 -21.74
CA PRO A 348 -19.66 -28.85 -23.12
C PRO A 348 -19.20 -27.63 -23.95
N SER A 349 -18.08 -27.80 -24.64
CA SER A 349 -17.58 -26.84 -25.61
C SER A 349 -18.69 -26.52 -26.59
N ARG A 350 -19.16 -25.28 -26.67
CA ARG A 350 -20.07 -24.84 -27.72
C ARG A 350 -19.36 -25.06 -29.05
N ALA A 351 -19.78 -26.07 -29.77
CA ALA A 351 -19.38 -26.29 -31.15
C ALA A 351 -19.73 -25.03 -31.96
N PRO A 352 -18.87 -24.60 -32.89
CA PRO A 352 -19.17 -23.46 -33.75
C PRO A 352 -20.38 -23.83 -34.61
N SER A 353 -21.42 -22.98 -34.56
CA SER A 353 -22.58 -23.08 -35.44
C SER A 353 -22.11 -22.96 -36.89
N ARG A 354 -22.28 -24.02 -37.66
CA ARG A 354 -22.12 -24.00 -39.12
C ARG A 354 -23.07 -22.94 -39.69
N VAL A 355 -22.49 -21.90 -40.24
CA VAL A 355 -23.21 -21.01 -41.17
C VAL A 355 -23.40 -21.82 -42.46
N THR A 356 -24.63 -22.23 -42.74
CA THR A 356 -25.03 -22.70 -44.07
C THR A 356 -25.35 -21.49 -44.95
N ALA A 357 -24.76 -21.53 -46.15
CA ALA A 357 -24.89 -20.57 -47.23
C ALA A 357 -26.35 -20.45 -47.75
#